data_b792a6e74628f103f6313002ed5a3062
#
_entry.id   b792a6e74628f103f6313002ed5a3062
#
_cell.length_a   1.000
_cell.length_b   1.000
_cell.length_c   1.000
_cell.angle_alpha   90.00
_cell.angle_beta   90.00
_cell.angle_gamma   90.00
#
_symmetry.space_group_name_H-M   'P 1'
#
loop_
_entity.id
_entity.type
_entity.pdbx_description
1 polymer ?
#
loop_
_entity_poly.entity_id
_entity_poly.type
_entity_poly.pdbx_seq_one_letter_code
_entity_poly.pdbx_strand_id
1 'polypeptide(L)'
;GVAVRSETRGLQVYKSKGRLQVLSDMIHGGADVEGTLGIGHTRWATHGEPNDINAHPHVSEDGRIAMVHNGIIENYMEIKQQLLRHGVTFKSETDTEVAAQLLEFHYNECHNMLEAVGRVLRRIEGSYAFGIICADYPNALIAARKDSPLIIGCGENENFIASDVTAVISHTRDVIYMEDGEIAVLTAEGVNLFNDEMDPIDKP
;
A
#
# COMPACT_ATOMS: atom_id res chain seq x y z
N GLY A 1 3.80 8.52 7.63
CA GLY A 1 3.33 9.36 6.53
C GLY A 1 1.99 8.91 5.97
N VAL A 2 1.49 9.68 5.04
CA VAL A 2 0.22 9.41 4.33
C VAL A 2 0.39 9.66 2.84
N ALA A 3 -0.35 8.91 2.02
CA ALA A 3 -0.55 9.19 0.61
C ALA A 3 -2.05 9.28 0.34
N VAL A 4 -2.48 10.30 -0.39
CA VAL A 4 -3.88 10.54 -0.70
C VAL A 4 -4.04 10.81 -2.19
N ARG A 5 -5.01 10.16 -2.81
CA ARG A 5 -5.38 10.40 -4.19
C ARG A 5 -6.40 11.54 -4.26
N SER A 6 -6.02 12.63 -4.89
CA SER A 6 -6.88 13.77 -5.18
C SER A 6 -7.30 13.77 -6.65
N GLU A 7 -8.52 14.19 -6.94
CA GLU A 7 -9.00 14.34 -8.31
C GLU A 7 -8.24 15.47 -9.05
N THR A 8 -7.91 16.53 -8.33
CA THR A 8 -7.30 17.73 -8.91
C THR A 8 -5.79 17.73 -8.87
N ARG A 9 -5.18 17.08 -7.86
CA ARG A 9 -3.73 17.12 -7.58
C ARG A 9 -3.02 15.79 -7.80
N GLY A 10 -3.74 14.76 -8.23
CA GLY A 10 -3.18 13.41 -8.39
C GLY A 10 -2.82 12.77 -7.05
N LEU A 11 -1.71 12.06 -7.02
CA LEU A 11 -1.22 11.39 -5.81
C LEU A 11 -0.38 12.35 -4.97
N GLN A 12 -0.84 12.65 -3.75
CA GLN A 12 -0.17 13.51 -2.78
C GLN A 12 0.45 12.65 -1.68
N VAL A 13 1.72 12.86 -1.38
CA VAL A 13 2.45 12.09 -0.36
C VAL A 13 3.11 13.03 0.63
N TYR A 14 2.85 12.81 1.91
CA TYR A 14 3.41 13.56 3.02
C TYR A 14 4.09 12.60 3.98
N LYS A 15 5.37 12.82 4.22
CA LYS A 15 6.21 11.96 5.06
C LYS A 15 6.99 12.81 6.05
N SER A 16 7.08 12.34 7.29
CA SER A 16 7.88 13.00 8.31
C SER A 16 8.39 11.98 9.32
N LYS A 17 9.67 12.10 9.70
CA LYS A 17 10.22 11.43 10.86
C LYS A 17 9.64 12.04 12.13
N GLY A 18 9.35 11.21 13.12
CA GLY A 18 8.96 11.66 14.45
C GLY A 18 7.53 11.28 14.82
N ARG A 19 6.96 12.04 15.75
CA ARG A 19 5.60 11.80 16.24
C ARG A 19 4.55 12.19 15.18
N LEU A 20 3.37 11.59 15.26
CA LEU A 20 2.23 11.93 14.38
C LEU A 20 1.90 13.44 14.37
N GLN A 21 2.16 14.14 15.48
CA GLN A 21 1.94 15.58 15.55
C GLN A 21 2.77 16.33 14.51
N VAL A 22 4.00 15.92 14.24
CA VAL A 22 4.85 16.57 13.21
C VAL A 22 4.22 16.46 11.83
N LEU A 23 3.71 15.27 11.48
CA LEU A 23 2.98 15.09 10.23
C LEU A 23 1.67 15.90 10.20
N SER A 24 0.92 15.89 11.31
CA SER A 24 -0.32 16.66 11.43
C SER A 24 -0.06 18.15 11.24
N ASP A 25 0.99 18.70 11.85
CA ASP A 25 1.36 20.11 11.70
C ASP A 25 1.76 20.43 10.25
N MET A 26 2.51 19.51 9.59
CA MET A 26 2.92 19.64 8.18
C MET A 26 1.73 19.77 7.22
N ILE A 27 0.65 19.06 7.48
CA ILE A 27 -0.57 19.05 6.66
C ILE A 27 -1.72 19.88 7.26
N HIS A 28 -1.43 20.75 8.22
CA HIS A 28 -2.39 21.59 8.94
C HIS A 28 -3.61 20.82 9.47
N GLY A 29 -3.34 19.66 10.11
CA GLY A 29 -4.40 18.77 10.63
C GLY A 29 -5.23 18.10 9.55
N GLY A 30 -4.73 18.05 8.30
CA GLY A 30 -5.42 17.51 7.13
C GLY A 30 -6.09 18.56 6.24
N ALA A 31 -6.07 19.85 6.63
CA ALA A 31 -6.70 20.92 5.84
C ALA A 31 -6.09 21.10 4.43
N ASP A 32 -4.83 20.76 4.27
CA ASP A 32 -4.12 20.83 2.99
C ASP A 32 -4.27 19.57 2.13
N VAL A 33 -4.92 18.52 2.67
CA VAL A 33 -5.06 17.23 2.01
C VAL A 33 -6.46 17.09 1.46
N GLU A 34 -6.56 16.90 0.15
CA GLU A 34 -7.82 16.74 -0.56
C GLU A 34 -7.89 15.34 -1.18
N GLY A 35 -8.96 14.60 -0.91
CA GLY A 35 -9.20 13.28 -1.50
C GLY A 35 -10.06 12.38 -0.62
N THR A 36 -10.60 11.34 -1.23
CA THR A 36 -11.45 10.33 -0.59
C THR A 36 -10.80 8.95 -0.50
N LEU A 37 -9.61 8.81 -1.08
CA LEU A 37 -8.84 7.57 -1.10
C LEU A 37 -7.42 7.86 -0.58
N GLY A 38 -7.00 7.13 0.45
CA GLY A 38 -5.68 7.31 1.02
C GLY A 38 -5.17 6.10 1.80
N ILE A 39 -3.87 6.08 2.02
CA ILE A 39 -3.16 5.11 2.86
C ILE A 39 -2.26 5.83 3.84
N GLY A 40 -2.08 5.28 5.02
CA GLY A 40 -1.21 5.83 6.06
C GLY A 40 -0.41 4.76 6.78
N HIS A 41 0.71 5.17 7.37
CA HIS A 41 1.61 4.26 8.07
C HIS A 41 2.44 4.99 9.14
N THR A 42 2.58 4.38 10.31
CA THR A 42 3.38 4.93 11.42
C THR A 42 4.80 4.37 11.50
N ARG A 43 5.15 3.49 10.63
CA ARG A 43 6.43 2.79 10.49
C ARG A 43 7.04 2.26 11.80
N TRP A 44 7.23 0.94 11.86
CA TRP A 44 8.18 0.28 12.75
C TRP A 44 9.42 -0.05 11.93
N ALA A 45 10.56 0.61 12.18
CA ALA A 45 11.74 0.50 11.33
C ALA A 45 12.36 -0.90 11.40
N THR A 46 12.38 -1.61 10.27
CA THR A 46 13.04 -2.90 10.08
C THR A 46 14.27 -2.79 9.19
N HIS A 47 14.20 -1.98 8.11
CA HIS A 47 15.28 -1.70 7.16
C HIS A 47 15.45 -0.20 6.97
N GLY A 48 16.70 0.26 7.03
CA GLY A 48 17.08 1.67 6.93
C GLY A 48 16.79 2.50 8.18
N GLU A 49 17.56 3.56 8.36
CA GLU A 49 17.39 4.46 9.51
C GLU A 49 16.01 5.17 9.49
N PRO A 50 15.46 5.50 10.69
CA PRO A 50 14.29 6.37 10.76
C PRO A 50 14.62 7.78 10.24
N ASN A 51 14.17 8.08 9.03
CA ASN A 51 14.24 9.39 8.40
C ASN A 51 13.05 9.59 7.46
N ASP A 52 12.89 10.78 6.89
CA ASP A 52 11.77 11.10 6.00
C ASP A 52 11.79 10.30 4.71
N ILE A 53 12.97 9.95 4.19
CA ILE A 53 13.13 9.19 2.95
C ILE A 53 12.68 7.74 3.14
N ASN A 54 13.09 7.11 4.24
CA ASN A 54 12.76 5.74 4.59
C ASN A 54 11.35 5.59 5.21
N ALA A 55 10.66 6.69 5.52
CA ALA A 55 9.28 6.64 6.00
C ALA A 55 8.32 6.16 4.90
N HIS A 56 7.24 5.46 5.33
CA HIS A 56 6.14 5.09 4.44
C HIS A 56 5.13 6.25 4.31
N PRO A 57 4.38 6.29 3.19
CA PRO A 57 4.37 5.40 2.04
C PRO A 57 5.59 5.55 1.14
N HIS A 58 5.93 4.47 0.41
CA HIS A 58 6.89 4.53 -0.70
C HIS A 58 6.16 4.69 -2.02
N VAL A 59 6.80 5.38 -2.96
CA VAL A 59 6.20 5.78 -4.23
C VAL A 59 7.03 5.21 -5.37
N SER A 60 6.38 4.78 -6.44
CA SER A 60 7.02 4.37 -7.69
C SER A 60 7.81 5.51 -8.33
N GLU A 61 8.77 5.20 -9.20
CA GLU A 61 9.67 6.18 -9.80
C GLU A 61 8.90 7.26 -10.57
N ASP A 62 7.84 6.87 -11.28
CA ASP A 62 6.96 7.77 -12.04
C ASP A 62 5.91 8.51 -11.18
N GLY A 63 5.81 8.17 -9.89
CA GLY A 63 4.91 8.81 -8.94
C GLY A 63 3.45 8.37 -9.02
N ARG A 64 3.11 7.35 -9.82
CA ARG A 64 1.72 6.89 -10.00
C ARG A 64 1.23 5.93 -8.92
N ILE A 65 2.13 5.21 -8.26
CA ILE A 65 1.80 4.18 -7.28
C ILE A 65 2.36 4.57 -5.92
N ALA A 66 1.56 4.50 -4.88
CA ALA A 66 2.01 4.59 -3.49
C ALA A 66 1.66 3.31 -2.74
N MET A 67 2.57 2.89 -1.86
CA MET A 67 2.47 1.64 -1.11
C MET A 67 2.88 1.83 0.35
N VAL A 68 2.10 1.23 1.25
CA VAL A 68 2.49 0.97 2.64
C VAL A 68 2.66 -0.53 2.86
N HIS A 69 3.52 -0.92 3.79
CA HIS A 69 3.89 -2.30 4.01
C HIS A 69 4.18 -2.56 5.50
N ASN A 70 3.58 -3.62 6.03
CA ASN A 70 3.98 -4.28 7.27
C ASN A 70 4.52 -5.66 6.94
N GLY A 71 5.70 -5.98 7.45
CA GLY A 71 6.40 -7.24 7.19
C GLY A 71 7.83 -7.04 6.71
N ILE A 72 8.40 -8.09 6.16
CA ILE A 72 9.79 -8.10 5.65
C ILE A 72 9.82 -8.87 4.33
N ILE A 73 10.32 -8.24 3.27
CA ILE A 73 10.61 -8.90 1.99
C ILE A 73 12.03 -9.39 2.01
N GLU A 74 12.22 -10.68 2.21
CA GLU A 74 13.53 -11.29 2.47
C GLU A 74 14.46 -11.23 1.24
N ASN A 75 13.91 -11.39 0.04
CA ASN A 75 14.67 -11.38 -1.21
C ASN A 75 14.76 -9.99 -1.88
N TYR A 76 14.50 -8.90 -1.14
CA TYR A 76 14.45 -7.53 -1.70
C TYR A 76 15.75 -7.11 -2.38
N MET A 77 16.91 -7.55 -1.88
CA MET A 77 18.21 -7.18 -2.46
C MET A 77 18.42 -7.79 -3.85
N GLU A 78 17.99 -9.04 -4.06
CA GLU A 78 18.03 -9.68 -5.36
C GLU A 78 17.15 -8.94 -6.37
N ILE A 79 15.91 -8.64 -5.96
CA ILE A 79 14.94 -7.88 -6.77
C ILE A 79 15.49 -6.49 -7.10
N LYS A 80 16.04 -5.79 -6.11
CA LYS A 80 16.67 -4.48 -6.29
C LYS A 80 17.77 -4.51 -7.35
N GLN A 81 18.66 -5.51 -7.28
CA GLN A 81 19.74 -5.65 -8.26
C GLN A 81 19.21 -5.89 -9.68
N GLN A 82 18.12 -6.66 -9.83
CA GLN A 82 17.51 -6.87 -11.13
C GLN A 82 16.91 -5.56 -11.67
N LEU A 83 16.14 -4.83 -10.84
CA LEU A 83 15.55 -3.56 -11.24
C LEU A 83 16.60 -2.50 -11.60
N LEU A 84 17.72 -2.43 -10.87
CA LEU A 84 18.86 -1.57 -11.20
C LEU A 84 19.43 -1.87 -12.61
N ARG A 85 19.50 -3.15 -13.02
CA ARG A 85 19.94 -3.54 -14.38
C ARG A 85 18.95 -3.08 -15.47
N HIS A 86 17.69 -2.88 -15.11
CA HIS A 86 16.66 -2.32 -15.99
C HIS A 86 16.58 -0.78 -15.92
N GLY A 87 17.50 -0.14 -15.20
CA GLY A 87 17.59 1.32 -15.12
C GLY A 87 16.70 1.97 -14.05
N VAL A 88 16.03 1.17 -13.21
CA VAL A 88 15.21 1.69 -12.10
C VAL A 88 16.11 2.31 -11.03
N THR A 89 15.72 3.47 -10.51
CA THR A 89 16.45 4.17 -9.43
C THR A 89 15.75 4.01 -8.08
N PHE A 90 16.53 4.10 -7.01
CA PHE A 90 16.03 3.96 -5.65
C PHE A 90 16.47 5.16 -4.81
N LYS A 91 15.56 5.65 -3.97
CA LYS A 91 15.80 6.80 -3.08
C LYS A 91 16.01 6.38 -1.63
N SER A 92 15.41 5.25 -1.23
CA SER A 92 15.44 4.76 0.14
C SER A 92 16.23 3.45 0.28
N GLU A 93 16.40 3.05 1.53
CA GLU A 93 17.05 1.78 1.89
C GLU A 93 16.03 0.67 2.22
N THR A 94 14.74 0.91 1.99
CA THR A 94 13.68 0.02 2.43
C THR A 94 13.36 -1.06 1.40
N ASP A 95 12.99 -2.23 1.88
CA ASP A 95 12.41 -3.33 1.09
C ASP A 95 11.07 -2.94 0.45
N THR A 96 10.32 -2.06 1.11
CA THR A 96 9.02 -1.58 0.60
C THR A 96 9.17 -0.75 -0.67
N GLU A 97 10.19 0.09 -0.78
CA GLU A 97 10.45 0.80 -2.05
C GLU A 97 10.74 -0.19 -3.17
N VAL A 98 11.48 -1.25 -2.87
CA VAL A 98 11.76 -2.31 -3.87
C VAL A 98 10.46 -2.95 -4.37
N ALA A 99 9.51 -3.22 -3.48
CA ALA A 99 8.20 -3.73 -3.88
C ALA A 99 7.40 -2.71 -4.71
N ALA A 100 7.44 -1.43 -4.36
CA ALA A 100 6.76 -0.37 -5.13
C ALA A 100 7.34 -0.23 -6.55
N GLN A 101 8.66 -0.28 -6.69
CA GLN A 101 9.33 -0.24 -7.99
C GLN A 101 9.09 -1.51 -8.82
N LEU A 102 9.06 -2.67 -8.18
CA LEU A 102 8.72 -3.93 -8.85
C LEU A 102 7.27 -3.91 -9.35
N LEU A 103 6.36 -3.33 -8.57
CA LEU A 103 4.96 -3.18 -8.97
C LEU A 103 4.82 -2.26 -10.19
N GLU A 104 5.50 -1.12 -10.19
CA GLU A 104 5.55 -0.23 -11.36
C GLU A 104 6.11 -0.94 -12.60
N PHE A 105 7.20 -1.67 -12.45
CA PHE A 105 7.82 -2.43 -13.53
C PHE A 105 6.82 -3.39 -14.18
N HIS A 106 6.10 -4.20 -13.38
CA HIS A 106 5.10 -5.11 -13.91
C HIS A 106 3.85 -4.39 -14.43
N TYR A 107 3.44 -3.29 -13.79
CA TYR A 107 2.30 -2.51 -14.25
C TYR A 107 2.55 -1.88 -15.62
N ASN A 108 3.76 -1.40 -15.88
CA ASN A 108 4.15 -0.87 -17.19
C ASN A 108 4.16 -1.94 -18.29
N GLU A 109 4.34 -3.22 -17.93
CA GLU A 109 4.27 -4.34 -18.88
C GLU A 109 2.83 -4.76 -19.21
N CYS A 110 1.98 -4.91 -18.18
CA CYS A 110 0.65 -5.52 -18.33
C CYS A 110 -0.50 -4.53 -18.36
N HIS A 111 -0.32 -3.30 -17.93
CA HIS A 111 -1.33 -2.23 -17.84
C HIS A 111 -2.60 -2.65 -17.05
N ASN A 112 -2.44 -3.60 -16.13
CA ASN A 112 -3.50 -4.09 -15.25
C ASN A 112 -2.94 -4.18 -13.83
N MET A 113 -3.49 -3.36 -12.92
CA MET A 113 -2.94 -3.25 -11.56
C MET A 113 -3.12 -4.53 -10.75
N LEU A 114 -4.26 -5.21 -10.87
CA LEU A 114 -4.50 -6.46 -10.15
C LEU A 114 -3.54 -7.56 -10.62
N GLU A 115 -3.32 -7.69 -11.93
CA GLU A 115 -2.34 -8.60 -12.49
C GLU A 115 -0.90 -8.24 -12.07
N ALA A 116 -0.55 -6.96 -12.09
CA ALA A 116 0.76 -6.49 -11.65
C ALA A 116 1.02 -6.83 -10.18
N VAL A 117 0.04 -6.63 -9.29
CA VAL A 117 0.12 -7.07 -7.89
C VAL A 117 0.33 -8.57 -7.80
N GLY A 118 -0.44 -9.37 -8.51
CA GLY A 118 -0.26 -10.83 -8.55
C GLY A 118 1.15 -11.24 -8.98
N ARG A 119 1.74 -10.57 -9.98
CA ARG A 119 3.13 -10.81 -10.41
C ARG A 119 4.14 -10.47 -9.29
N VAL A 120 3.93 -9.36 -8.57
CA VAL A 120 4.76 -9.00 -7.40
C VAL A 120 4.68 -10.07 -6.33
N LEU A 121 3.47 -10.50 -5.94
CA LEU A 121 3.28 -11.49 -4.87
C LEU A 121 3.92 -12.85 -5.18
N ARG A 122 3.95 -13.25 -6.45
CA ARG A 122 4.65 -14.47 -6.88
C ARG A 122 6.17 -14.34 -6.88
N ARG A 123 6.70 -13.12 -6.86
CA ARG A 123 8.13 -12.84 -6.96
C ARG A 123 8.80 -12.59 -5.61
N ILE A 124 8.06 -12.01 -4.66
CA ILE A 124 8.59 -11.67 -3.34
C ILE A 124 8.55 -12.87 -2.40
N GLU A 125 9.54 -12.94 -1.51
CA GLU A 125 9.62 -13.92 -0.42
C GLU A 125 9.54 -13.18 0.93
N GLY A 126 8.94 -13.83 1.93
CA GLY A 126 8.79 -13.27 3.26
C GLY A 126 7.34 -12.90 3.60
N SER A 127 7.17 -11.96 4.53
CA SER A 127 5.88 -11.54 5.06
C SER A 127 5.46 -10.17 4.53
N TYR A 128 4.17 -10.00 4.29
CA TYR A 128 3.63 -8.71 3.86
C TYR A 128 2.16 -8.51 4.25
N ALA A 129 1.85 -7.26 4.56
CA ALA A 129 0.52 -6.68 4.51
C ALA A 129 0.66 -5.35 3.75
N PHE A 130 0.15 -5.32 2.53
CA PHE A 130 0.23 -4.17 1.63
C PHE A 130 -1.07 -3.38 1.60
N GLY A 131 -0.94 -2.04 1.59
CA GLY A 131 -1.94 -1.12 1.11
C GLY A 131 -1.40 -0.33 -0.07
N ILE A 132 -2.11 -0.34 -1.20
CA ILE A 132 -1.65 0.19 -2.48
C ILE A 132 -2.71 1.10 -3.07
N ILE A 133 -2.32 2.30 -3.48
CA ILE A 133 -3.15 3.20 -4.28
C ILE A 133 -2.41 3.59 -5.56
N CYS A 134 -3.17 3.79 -6.63
CA CYS A 134 -2.63 4.17 -7.92
C CYS A 134 -3.40 5.35 -8.50
N ALA A 135 -2.67 6.30 -9.10
CA ALA A 135 -3.27 7.47 -9.73
C ALA A 135 -4.26 7.12 -10.85
N ASP A 136 -3.98 6.02 -11.59
CA ASP A 136 -4.81 5.55 -12.70
C ASP A 136 -6.10 4.84 -12.24
N TYR A 137 -6.20 4.48 -10.95
CA TYR A 137 -7.34 3.83 -10.32
C TYR A 137 -7.90 4.71 -9.19
N PRO A 138 -8.57 5.83 -9.50
CA PRO A 138 -8.90 6.88 -8.52
C PRO A 138 -9.85 6.43 -7.41
N ASN A 139 -10.57 5.34 -7.59
CA ASN A 139 -11.59 4.86 -6.66
C ASN A 139 -11.25 3.50 -6.03
N ALA A 140 -10.04 2.96 -6.26
CA ALA A 140 -9.68 1.64 -5.80
C ALA A 140 -8.46 1.66 -4.87
N LEU A 141 -8.62 1.03 -3.70
CA LEU A 141 -7.56 0.64 -2.79
C LEU A 141 -7.31 -0.85 -2.97
N ILE A 142 -6.06 -1.24 -3.13
CA ILE A 142 -5.68 -2.65 -3.23
C ILE A 142 -4.95 -3.05 -1.95
N ALA A 143 -5.32 -4.21 -1.43
CA ALA A 143 -4.69 -4.81 -0.27
C ALA A 143 -4.25 -6.24 -0.58
N ALA A 144 -3.15 -6.67 0.00
CA ALA A 144 -2.69 -8.05 -0.09
C ALA A 144 -1.95 -8.43 1.19
N ARG A 145 -2.04 -9.70 1.59
CA ARG A 145 -1.38 -10.14 2.83
C ARG A 145 -0.82 -11.55 2.74
N LYS A 146 0.29 -11.76 3.47
CA LYS A 146 0.86 -13.06 3.82
C LYS A 146 1.68 -12.93 5.10
N ASP A 147 1.42 -13.78 6.09
CA ASP A 147 2.14 -13.86 7.38
C ASP A 147 2.18 -12.54 8.18
N SER A 148 1.45 -11.51 7.77
CA SER A 148 1.28 -10.23 8.48
C SER A 148 -0.20 -9.92 8.60
N PRO A 149 -0.69 -9.41 9.76
CA PRO A 149 -2.11 -9.16 9.95
C PRO A 149 -2.62 -8.04 9.05
N LEU A 150 -3.77 -8.28 8.43
CA LEU A 150 -4.53 -7.29 7.66
C LEU A 150 -6.01 -7.64 7.69
N ILE A 151 -6.82 -6.65 8.00
CA ILE A 151 -8.28 -6.75 8.00
C ILE A 151 -8.87 -5.71 7.07
N ILE A 152 -10.09 -5.98 6.63
CA ILE A 152 -10.93 -5.03 5.89
C ILE A 152 -12.11 -4.68 6.80
N GLY A 153 -12.35 -3.39 7.00
CA GLY A 153 -13.57 -2.88 7.61
C GLY A 153 -14.56 -2.49 6.53
N CYS A 154 -15.77 -3.04 6.57
CA CYS A 154 -16.83 -2.74 5.61
C CYS A 154 -17.77 -1.69 6.21
N GLY A 155 -17.79 -0.48 5.67
CA GLY A 155 -18.64 0.62 6.10
C GLY A 155 -19.76 0.94 5.11
N GLU A 156 -20.56 1.92 5.42
CA GLU A 156 -21.61 2.43 4.53
C GLU A 156 -20.99 3.49 3.59
N ASN A 157 -20.88 3.15 2.30
CA ASN A 157 -20.22 3.96 1.26
C ASN A 157 -18.73 4.26 1.54
N GLU A 158 -18.10 3.47 2.36
CA GLU A 158 -16.67 3.56 2.65
C GLU A 158 -16.13 2.20 3.11
N ASN A 159 -14.88 1.91 2.78
CA ASN A 159 -14.22 0.68 3.23
C ASN A 159 -12.80 1.00 3.69
N PHE A 160 -12.29 0.20 4.60
CA PHE A 160 -11.02 0.43 5.29
C PHE A 160 -10.12 -0.79 5.20
N ILE A 161 -8.80 -0.57 5.23
CA ILE A 161 -7.82 -1.59 5.60
C ILE A 161 -7.12 -1.19 6.89
N ALA A 162 -6.82 -2.14 7.73
CA ALA A 162 -6.04 -1.91 8.94
C ALA A 162 -5.27 -3.16 9.35
N SER A 163 -4.18 -2.97 10.09
CA SER A 163 -3.43 -4.06 10.70
C SER A 163 -4.12 -4.65 11.95
N ASP A 164 -5.06 -3.90 12.55
CA ASP A 164 -5.79 -4.29 13.75
C ASP A 164 -7.21 -3.73 13.75
N VAL A 165 -8.15 -4.50 14.30
CA VAL A 165 -9.58 -4.15 14.36
C VAL A 165 -9.86 -2.87 15.17
N THR A 166 -9.02 -2.56 16.15
CA THR A 166 -9.19 -1.35 16.97
C THR A 166 -9.13 -0.07 16.17
N ALA A 167 -8.44 -0.08 15.02
CA ALA A 167 -8.34 1.08 14.14
C ALA A 167 -9.65 1.40 13.40
N VAL A 168 -10.52 0.42 13.18
CA VAL A 168 -11.74 0.58 12.37
C VAL A 168 -13.04 0.47 13.18
N ILE A 169 -12.99 -0.01 14.42
CA ILE A 169 -14.18 -0.33 15.22
C ILE A 169 -15.08 0.89 15.51
N SER A 170 -14.54 2.11 15.44
CA SER A 170 -15.32 3.35 15.56
C SER A 170 -16.13 3.68 14.31
N HIS A 171 -15.79 3.09 13.18
CA HIS A 171 -16.43 3.30 11.87
C HIS A 171 -17.34 2.16 11.47
N THR A 172 -16.91 0.93 11.71
CA THR A 172 -17.69 -0.26 11.40
C THR A 172 -17.35 -1.43 12.33
N ARG A 173 -18.30 -2.35 12.49
CA ARG A 173 -18.10 -3.64 13.16
C ARG A 173 -18.09 -4.80 12.18
N ASP A 174 -18.40 -4.55 10.92
CA ASP A 174 -18.36 -5.56 9.86
C ASP A 174 -16.93 -5.62 9.33
N VAL A 175 -16.24 -6.71 9.62
CA VAL A 175 -14.84 -6.91 9.27
C VAL A 175 -14.62 -8.22 8.53
N ILE A 176 -13.77 -8.19 7.53
CA ILE A 176 -13.26 -9.37 6.83
C ILE A 176 -11.81 -9.58 7.25
N TYR A 177 -11.50 -10.75 7.79
CA TYR A 177 -10.11 -11.16 8.03
C TYR A 177 -9.53 -11.74 6.75
N MET A 178 -8.51 -11.11 6.23
CA MET A 178 -7.80 -11.62 5.07
C MET A 178 -6.94 -12.83 5.44
N GLU A 179 -6.91 -13.83 4.58
CA GLU A 179 -6.02 -15.00 4.69
C GLU A 179 -4.75 -14.81 3.85
N ASP A 180 -3.77 -15.69 4.06
CA ASP A 180 -2.50 -15.61 3.34
C ASP A 180 -2.70 -15.86 1.84
N GLY A 181 -2.09 -14.99 1.03
CA GLY A 181 -2.19 -15.01 -0.43
C GLY A 181 -3.40 -14.31 -1.00
N GLU A 182 -4.32 -13.83 -0.16
CA GLU A 182 -5.48 -13.09 -0.66
C GLU A 182 -5.13 -11.67 -1.09
N ILE A 183 -5.84 -11.22 -2.12
CA ILE A 183 -5.81 -9.86 -2.63
C ILE A 183 -7.22 -9.29 -2.53
N ALA A 184 -7.34 -8.05 -2.08
CA ALA A 184 -8.60 -7.33 -2.04
C ALA A 184 -8.53 -6.06 -2.89
N VAL A 185 -9.61 -5.78 -3.60
CA VAL A 185 -9.85 -4.50 -4.26
C VAL A 185 -11.05 -3.85 -3.60
N LEU A 186 -10.81 -2.75 -2.91
CA LEU A 186 -11.81 -2.00 -2.16
C LEU A 186 -12.19 -0.73 -2.93
N THR A 187 -13.48 -0.50 -3.05
CA THR A 187 -14.05 0.77 -3.53
C THR A 187 -15.02 1.31 -2.46
N ALA A 188 -15.62 2.46 -2.68
CA ALA A 188 -16.68 2.96 -1.79
C ALA A 188 -17.92 2.04 -1.79
N GLU A 189 -18.18 1.37 -2.92
CA GLU A 189 -19.38 0.55 -3.13
C GLU A 189 -19.23 -0.90 -2.63
N GLY A 190 -17.98 -1.38 -2.42
CA GLY A 190 -17.78 -2.74 -1.97
C GLY A 190 -16.35 -3.25 -2.03
N VAL A 191 -16.20 -4.53 -1.71
CA VAL A 191 -14.95 -5.24 -1.63
C VAL A 191 -15.00 -6.46 -2.55
N ASN A 192 -14.01 -6.62 -3.41
CA ASN A 192 -13.79 -7.83 -4.20
C ASN A 192 -12.52 -8.52 -3.70
N LEU A 193 -12.64 -9.80 -3.39
CA LEU A 193 -11.55 -10.64 -2.91
C LEU A 193 -11.11 -11.63 -3.99
N PHE A 194 -9.82 -11.90 -4.04
CA PHE A 194 -9.19 -12.84 -4.96
C PHE A 194 -8.19 -13.72 -4.20
N ASN A 195 -8.03 -14.96 -4.65
CA ASN A 195 -6.97 -15.85 -4.18
C ASN A 195 -5.63 -15.53 -4.89
N ASP A 196 -4.58 -16.28 -4.57
CA ASP A 196 -3.24 -16.16 -5.15
C ASP A 196 -3.19 -16.53 -6.66
N GLU A 197 -4.17 -17.26 -7.17
CA GLU A 197 -4.36 -17.57 -8.59
C GLU A 197 -5.19 -16.49 -9.33
N MET A 198 -5.61 -15.45 -8.62
CA MET A 198 -6.45 -14.34 -9.12
C MET A 198 -7.91 -14.72 -9.40
N ASP A 199 -8.37 -15.84 -8.86
CA ASP A 199 -9.77 -16.21 -8.93
C ASP A 199 -10.58 -15.47 -7.86
N PRO A 200 -11.79 -14.97 -8.20
CA PRO A 200 -12.66 -14.33 -7.22
C PRO A 200 -13.07 -15.31 -6.12
N ILE A 201 -13.09 -14.82 -4.89
CA ILE A 201 -13.57 -15.57 -3.72
C ILE A 201 -14.63 -14.79 -2.98
N ASP A 202 -15.63 -15.51 -2.46
CA ASP A 202 -16.66 -14.93 -1.59
C ASP A 202 -16.35 -15.28 -0.13
N LYS A 203 -16.42 -14.28 0.73
CA LYS A 203 -16.39 -14.46 2.19
C LYS A 203 -17.70 -13.93 2.79
N PRO A 204 -18.26 -14.65 3.77
CA PRO A 204 -19.46 -14.21 4.49
C PRO A 204 -19.18 -12.97 5.36
#